data_eea81784a2ea4a0b4c0951c59d302883
#
_entry.id   eea81784a2ea4a0b4c0951c59d302883
#
_cell.length_a   1.000
_cell.length_b   1.000
_cell.length_c   1.000
_cell.angle_alpha   90.00
_cell.angle_beta   90.00
_cell.angle_gamma   90.00
#
_symmetry.space_group_name_H-M   'P 1'
#
loop_
_entity.id
_entity.type
_entity.pdbx_description
1 polymer ?
#
loop_
_entity_poly.entity_id
_entity_poly.type
_entity_poly.pdbx_seq_one_letter_code
_entity_poly.pdbx_strand_id
1 'polypeptide(L)'
;MRGPLPSTREIYKNALNVAWPSAAESVLVSLVGSVDTMMVGGLGPVAIAAVGLTNQPKFVLLALIMSLNVGVTTVVARRKGQQNQEGAQKCLRVALMISFGLALILSTLGYLFAEPIMQFSGAQPDVMEDSVAYFRIIMMGFVPMCIGLTINAAQRGVGNTRISMTTNMTSNIINLIFNYLLIHGKMGFPRLEVRGAALATILGSTVACLLSIRSVLKADTYLKLSIKDHWGMDRE
;
A
#
# COMPACT_ATOMS: atom_id res chain seq x y z
N MET A 1 18.92 21.99 -24.84
CA MET A 1 18.47 23.39 -24.77
C MET A 1 17.42 23.46 -23.67
N ARG A 2 17.64 24.26 -22.64
CA ARG A 2 16.63 24.50 -21.59
C ARG A 2 15.68 25.54 -22.18
N GLY A 3 14.41 25.17 -22.39
CA GLY A 3 13.38 26.13 -22.79
C GLY A 3 13.19 27.24 -21.73
N PRO A 4 12.43 28.29 -22.02
CA PRO A 4 12.20 29.40 -21.09
C PRO A 4 11.61 28.83 -19.79
N LEU A 5 12.08 29.34 -18.64
CA LEU A 5 11.57 28.93 -17.32
C LEU A 5 10.07 29.22 -17.26
N PRO A 6 9.25 28.26 -16.78
CA PRO A 6 7.82 28.47 -16.65
C PRO A 6 7.54 29.65 -15.71
N SER A 7 6.45 30.37 -15.96
CA SER A 7 6.07 31.50 -15.10
C SER A 7 5.79 31.02 -13.68
N THR A 8 6.05 31.87 -12.69
CA THR A 8 5.79 31.57 -11.26
C THR A 8 4.36 31.06 -11.05
N ARG A 9 3.38 31.64 -11.76
CA ARG A 9 1.97 31.22 -11.70
C ARG A 9 1.74 29.78 -12.23
N GLU A 10 2.44 29.40 -13.28
CA GLU A 10 2.37 28.02 -13.82
C GLU A 10 3.01 27.02 -12.87
N ILE A 11 4.13 27.40 -12.24
CA ILE A 11 4.80 26.57 -11.22
C ILE A 11 3.83 26.31 -10.05
N TYR A 12 3.21 27.36 -9.51
CA TYR A 12 2.22 27.22 -8.41
C TYR A 12 1.01 26.39 -8.83
N LYS A 13 0.47 26.61 -10.02
CA LYS A 13 -0.68 25.85 -10.53
C LYS A 13 -0.34 24.36 -10.68
N ASN A 14 0.83 24.05 -11.20
CA ASN A 14 1.29 22.67 -11.36
C ASN A 14 1.56 22.01 -10.00
N ALA A 15 2.19 22.73 -9.06
CA ALA A 15 2.43 22.26 -7.71
C ALA A 15 1.11 21.96 -6.98
N LEU A 16 0.13 22.86 -7.05
CA LEU A 16 -1.18 22.66 -6.46
C LEU A 16 -1.95 21.48 -7.08
N ASN A 17 -1.90 21.31 -8.39
CA ASN A 17 -2.54 20.20 -9.08
C ASN A 17 -1.98 18.82 -8.66
N VAL A 18 -0.72 18.76 -8.26
CA VAL A 18 -0.08 17.53 -7.77
C VAL A 18 -0.30 17.37 -6.26
N ALA A 19 -0.23 18.46 -5.50
CA ALA A 19 -0.33 18.44 -4.05
C ALA A 19 -1.77 18.17 -3.56
N TRP A 20 -2.78 18.74 -4.21
CA TRP A 20 -4.18 18.61 -3.80
C TRP A 20 -4.66 17.16 -3.70
N PRO A 21 -4.46 16.30 -4.74
CA PRO A 21 -4.89 14.90 -4.64
C PRO A 21 -4.19 14.15 -3.51
N SER A 22 -2.90 14.43 -3.28
CA SER A 22 -2.14 13.79 -2.20
C SER A 22 -2.59 14.26 -0.81
N ALA A 23 -2.93 15.55 -0.67
CA ALA A 23 -3.49 16.08 0.58
C ALA A 23 -4.88 15.49 0.87
N ALA A 24 -5.76 15.44 -0.13
CA ALA A 24 -7.07 14.81 -0.01
C ALA A 24 -6.97 13.32 0.34
N GLU A 25 -6.03 12.60 -0.28
CA GLU A 25 -5.71 11.20 0.04
C GLU A 25 -5.34 11.05 1.51
N SER A 26 -4.42 11.89 2.02
CA SER A 26 -3.97 11.82 3.42
C SER A 26 -5.09 12.07 4.43
N VAL A 27 -5.95 13.05 4.16
CA VAL A 27 -7.13 13.33 5.00
C VAL A 27 -8.09 12.14 5.01
N LEU A 28 -8.39 11.58 3.85
CA LEU A 28 -9.28 10.43 3.73
C LEU A 28 -8.72 9.18 4.41
N VAL A 29 -7.44 8.90 4.25
CA VAL A 29 -6.76 7.79 4.94
C VAL A 29 -6.86 7.95 6.46
N SER A 30 -6.65 9.17 6.97
CA SER A 30 -6.77 9.44 8.41
C SER A 30 -8.20 9.26 8.92
N LEU A 31 -9.19 9.73 8.17
CA LEU A 31 -10.61 9.57 8.52
C LEU A 31 -11.01 8.08 8.53
N VAL A 32 -10.64 7.34 7.49
CA VAL A 32 -10.94 5.90 7.41
C VAL A 32 -10.24 5.14 8.53
N GLY A 33 -8.97 5.45 8.83
CA GLY A 33 -8.25 4.85 9.95
C GLY A 33 -8.92 5.11 11.30
N SER A 34 -9.51 6.31 11.50
CA SER A 34 -10.30 6.62 12.70
C SER A 34 -11.57 5.79 12.78
N VAL A 35 -12.31 5.64 11.67
CA VAL A 35 -13.51 4.80 11.60
C VAL A 35 -13.16 3.33 11.83
N ASP A 36 -12.07 2.84 11.24
CA ASP A 36 -11.55 1.48 11.46
C ASP A 36 -11.30 1.20 12.94
N THR A 37 -10.61 2.14 13.61
CA THR A 37 -10.34 2.05 15.05
C THR A 37 -11.63 2.06 15.87
N MET A 38 -12.62 2.89 15.50
CA MET A 38 -13.92 2.90 16.16
C MET A 38 -14.69 1.60 15.98
N MET A 39 -14.63 0.99 14.80
CA MET A 39 -15.31 -0.28 14.51
C MET A 39 -14.71 -1.43 15.30
N VAL A 40 -13.37 -1.50 15.38
CA VAL A 40 -12.68 -2.48 16.24
C VAL A 40 -12.94 -2.18 17.72
N GLY A 41 -13.01 -0.88 18.08
CA GLY A 41 -13.31 -0.43 19.43
C GLY A 41 -14.64 -0.92 19.99
N GLY A 42 -15.62 -1.11 19.10
CA GLY A 42 -16.91 -1.72 19.46
C GLY A 42 -16.84 -3.17 19.92
N LEU A 43 -15.73 -3.88 19.71
CA LEU A 43 -15.47 -5.24 20.18
C LEU A 43 -14.92 -5.30 21.62
N GLY A 44 -14.46 -4.17 22.15
CA GLY A 44 -13.92 -4.05 23.50
C GLY A 44 -12.41 -3.76 23.56
N PRO A 45 -11.87 -3.53 24.75
CA PRO A 45 -10.49 -3.09 24.93
C PRO A 45 -9.43 -4.12 24.49
N VAL A 46 -9.73 -5.41 24.62
CA VAL A 46 -8.85 -6.51 24.19
C VAL A 46 -8.63 -6.46 22.67
N ALA A 47 -9.70 -6.24 21.90
CA ALA A 47 -9.61 -6.15 20.44
C ALA A 47 -8.79 -4.93 19.98
N ILE A 48 -8.97 -3.77 20.66
CA ILE A 48 -8.17 -2.57 20.38
C ILE A 48 -6.69 -2.83 20.68
N ALA A 49 -6.40 -3.46 21.82
CA ALA A 49 -5.03 -3.80 22.20
C ALA A 49 -4.40 -4.78 21.20
N ALA A 50 -5.14 -5.80 20.76
CA ALA A 50 -4.68 -6.78 19.78
C ALA A 50 -4.28 -6.12 18.45
N VAL A 51 -5.13 -5.28 17.89
CA VAL A 51 -4.84 -4.56 16.65
C VAL A 51 -3.72 -3.53 16.86
N GLY A 52 -3.74 -2.81 17.99
CA GLY A 52 -2.74 -1.80 18.33
C GLY A 52 -1.32 -2.37 18.40
N LEU A 53 -1.14 -3.50 19.07
CA LEU A 53 0.16 -4.18 19.22
C LEU A 53 0.75 -4.63 17.88
N THR A 54 -0.09 -4.97 16.91
CA THR A 54 0.37 -5.40 15.57
C THR A 54 0.86 -4.25 14.69
N ASN A 55 0.50 -3.00 15.02
CA ASN A 55 0.85 -1.84 14.19
C ASN A 55 2.35 -1.58 14.15
N GLN A 56 3.05 -1.71 15.26
CA GLN A 56 4.50 -1.46 15.33
C GLN A 56 5.30 -2.43 14.45
N PRO A 57 5.19 -3.77 14.61
CA PRO A 57 5.90 -4.72 13.75
C PRO A 57 5.51 -4.55 12.27
N LYS A 58 4.23 -4.36 11.97
CA LYS A 58 3.75 -4.10 10.61
C LYS A 58 4.42 -2.86 10.02
N PHE A 59 4.53 -1.76 10.79
CA PHE A 59 5.16 -0.53 10.34
C PHE A 59 6.65 -0.71 10.06
N VAL A 60 7.37 -1.46 10.88
CA VAL A 60 8.80 -1.78 10.66
C VAL A 60 8.99 -2.54 9.35
N LEU A 61 8.16 -3.56 9.08
CA LEU A 61 8.21 -4.31 7.82
C LEU A 61 7.87 -3.42 6.62
N LEU A 62 6.86 -2.56 6.75
CA LEU A 62 6.49 -1.60 5.71
C LEU A 62 7.55 -0.54 5.46
N ALA A 63 8.30 -0.12 6.46
CA ALA A 63 9.35 0.91 6.32
C ALA A 63 10.41 0.51 5.29
N LEU A 64 10.76 -0.78 5.21
CA LEU A 64 11.67 -1.31 4.19
C LEU A 64 11.12 -1.11 2.77
N ILE A 65 9.84 -1.42 2.57
CA ILE A 65 9.14 -1.23 1.28
C ILE A 65 8.98 0.26 0.97
N MET A 66 8.69 1.08 1.97
CA MET A 66 8.56 2.54 1.79
C MET A 66 9.90 3.17 1.41
N SER A 67 11.02 2.72 1.97
CA SER A 67 12.37 3.15 1.58
C SER A 67 12.64 2.85 0.10
N LEU A 68 12.34 1.63 -0.35
CA LEU A 68 12.42 1.26 -1.77
C LEU A 68 11.56 2.21 -2.64
N ASN A 69 10.32 2.47 -2.21
CA ASN A 69 9.36 3.30 -2.95
C ASN A 69 9.79 4.75 -3.08
N VAL A 70 10.52 5.31 -2.11
CA VAL A 70 11.14 6.65 -2.22
C VAL A 70 12.17 6.66 -3.36
N GLY A 71 13.03 5.63 -3.44
CA GLY A 71 13.97 5.45 -4.53
C GLY A 71 13.28 5.33 -5.89
N VAL A 72 12.25 4.50 -5.97
CA VAL A 72 11.43 4.32 -7.19
C VAL A 72 10.84 5.64 -7.67
N THR A 73 10.19 6.38 -6.78
CA THR A 73 9.59 7.69 -7.11
C THR A 73 10.64 8.64 -7.67
N THR A 74 11.82 8.72 -7.03
CA THR A 74 12.91 9.63 -7.40
C THR A 74 13.50 9.27 -8.77
N VAL A 75 13.83 7.99 -8.99
CA VAL A 75 14.43 7.53 -10.25
C VAL A 75 13.44 7.68 -11.40
N VAL A 76 12.18 7.28 -11.21
CA VAL A 76 11.14 7.42 -12.23
C VAL A 76 10.89 8.89 -12.59
N ALA A 77 10.83 9.78 -11.58
CA ALA A 77 10.69 11.23 -11.82
C ALA A 77 11.86 11.80 -12.62
N ARG A 78 13.10 11.40 -12.28
CA ARG A 78 14.30 11.80 -13.02
C ARG A 78 14.26 11.31 -14.47
N ARG A 79 13.93 10.03 -14.72
CA ARG A 79 13.84 9.46 -16.08
C ARG A 79 12.74 10.14 -16.88
N LYS A 80 11.61 10.50 -16.26
CA LYS A 80 10.57 11.30 -16.92
C LYS A 80 11.07 12.69 -17.32
N GLY A 81 11.80 13.38 -16.44
CA GLY A 81 12.40 14.68 -16.74
C GLY A 81 13.42 14.63 -17.87
N GLN A 82 14.08 13.47 -18.07
CA GLN A 82 14.98 13.19 -19.18
C GLN A 82 14.26 12.74 -20.46
N GLN A 83 12.94 12.65 -20.46
CA GLN A 83 12.11 12.08 -21.54
C GLN A 83 12.48 10.62 -21.89
N ASN A 84 13.12 9.92 -20.96
CA ASN A 84 13.51 8.52 -21.12
C ASN A 84 12.40 7.60 -20.56
N GLN A 85 11.40 7.34 -21.39
CA GLN A 85 10.24 6.51 -21.03
C GLN A 85 10.65 5.05 -20.77
N GLU A 86 11.54 4.51 -21.61
CA GLU A 86 12.02 3.12 -21.49
C GLU A 86 12.77 2.93 -20.17
N GLY A 87 13.65 3.87 -19.80
CA GLY A 87 14.34 3.83 -18.52
C GLY A 87 13.40 3.92 -17.31
N ALA A 88 12.30 4.67 -17.41
CA ALA A 88 11.28 4.70 -16.35
C ALA A 88 10.51 3.37 -16.23
N GLN A 89 10.17 2.74 -17.35
CA GLN A 89 9.52 1.43 -17.38
C GLN A 89 10.45 0.32 -16.86
N LYS A 90 11.75 0.36 -17.24
CA LYS A 90 12.77 -0.56 -16.70
C LYS A 90 12.89 -0.43 -15.18
N CYS A 91 12.92 0.82 -14.67
CA CYS A 91 12.94 1.08 -13.23
C CYS A 91 11.72 0.46 -12.52
N LEU A 92 10.52 0.63 -13.07
CA LEU A 92 9.30 0.02 -12.51
C LEU A 92 9.39 -1.51 -12.48
N ARG A 93 9.85 -2.16 -13.55
CA ARG A 93 10.01 -3.63 -13.61
C ARG A 93 10.96 -4.14 -12.53
N VAL A 94 12.15 -3.54 -12.44
CA VAL A 94 13.15 -3.92 -11.43
C VAL A 94 12.61 -3.69 -10.02
N ALA A 95 11.94 -2.55 -9.79
CA ALA A 95 11.34 -2.23 -8.50
C ALA A 95 10.25 -3.24 -8.10
N LEU A 96 9.43 -3.70 -9.05
CA LEU A 96 8.42 -4.73 -8.80
C LEU A 96 9.03 -6.07 -8.45
N MET A 97 10.12 -6.49 -9.14
CA MET A 97 10.82 -7.73 -8.80
C MET A 97 11.41 -7.67 -7.40
N ILE A 98 12.09 -6.58 -7.06
CA ILE A 98 12.67 -6.37 -5.72
C ILE A 98 11.56 -6.33 -4.66
N SER A 99 10.50 -5.56 -4.91
CA SER A 99 9.36 -5.45 -3.99
C SER A 99 8.66 -6.78 -3.78
N PHE A 100 8.45 -7.57 -4.83
CA PHE A 100 7.87 -8.90 -4.74
C PHE A 100 8.73 -9.86 -3.91
N GLY A 101 10.03 -9.95 -4.22
CA GLY A 101 10.98 -10.81 -3.50
C GLY A 101 11.07 -10.41 -2.02
N LEU A 102 11.24 -9.12 -1.75
CA LEU A 102 11.31 -8.61 -0.38
C LEU A 102 9.99 -8.82 0.38
N ALA A 103 8.86 -8.52 -0.24
CA ALA A 103 7.55 -8.73 0.38
C ALA A 103 7.28 -10.21 0.66
N LEU A 104 7.69 -11.12 -0.23
CA LEU A 104 7.53 -12.55 -0.02
C LEU A 104 8.36 -13.05 1.17
N ILE A 105 9.62 -12.62 1.26
CA ILE A 105 10.51 -12.96 2.40
C ILE A 105 9.91 -12.41 3.70
N LEU A 106 9.56 -11.13 3.73
CA LEU A 106 9.02 -10.46 4.93
C LEU A 106 7.67 -11.06 5.34
N SER A 107 6.79 -11.37 4.38
CA SER A 107 5.51 -12.03 4.61
C SER A 107 5.69 -13.41 5.23
N THR A 108 6.59 -14.22 4.67
CA THR A 108 6.86 -15.57 5.17
C THR A 108 7.48 -15.53 6.57
N LEU A 109 8.49 -14.70 6.77
CA LEU A 109 9.11 -14.53 8.10
C LEU A 109 8.11 -13.97 9.12
N GLY A 110 7.33 -12.95 8.76
CA GLY A 110 6.31 -12.39 9.63
C GLY A 110 5.22 -13.39 9.98
N TYR A 111 4.81 -14.25 9.05
CA TYR A 111 3.83 -15.30 9.32
C TYR A 111 4.36 -16.39 10.25
N LEU A 112 5.59 -16.89 9.99
CA LEU A 112 6.20 -17.96 10.78
C LEU A 112 6.58 -17.49 12.20
N PHE A 113 7.10 -16.27 12.31
CA PHE A 113 7.52 -15.69 13.59
C PHE A 113 6.47 -14.76 14.22
N ALA A 114 5.20 -14.88 13.83
CA ALA A 114 4.12 -14.03 14.35
C ALA A 114 4.03 -14.06 15.88
N GLU A 115 4.12 -15.22 16.49
CA GLU A 115 4.02 -15.39 17.94
C GLU A 115 5.20 -14.78 18.71
N PRO A 116 6.48 -15.06 18.36
CA PRO A 116 7.63 -14.37 18.98
C PRO A 116 7.58 -12.84 18.77
N ILE A 117 7.13 -12.37 17.59
CA ILE A 117 7.01 -10.94 17.30
C ILE A 117 5.97 -10.29 18.22
N MET A 118 4.81 -10.93 18.43
CA MET A 118 3.77 -10.41 19.32
C MET A 118 4.23 -10.45 20.78
N GLN A 119 4.93 -11.50 21.19
CA GLN A 119 5.55 -11.60 22.51
C GLN A 119 6.52 -10.44 22.76
N PHE A 120 7.41 -10.19 21.81
CA PHE A 120 8.35 -9.07 21.87
C PHE A 120 7.65 -7.70 21.86
N SER A 121 6.51 -7.59 21.22
CA SER A 121 5.67 -6.38 21.19
C SER A 121 4.91 -6.16 22.52
N GLY A 122 5.02 -7.07 23.48
CA GLY A 122 4.40 -6.95 24.81
C GLY A 122 2.96 -7.48 24.88
N ALA A 123 2.56 -8.39 23.97
CA ALA A 123 1.25 -9.01 24.02
C ALA A 123 1.11 -9.85 25.29
N GLN A 124 0.09 -9.54 26.09
CA GLN A 124 -0.29 -10.34 27.27
C GLN A 124 -1.08 -11.58 26.86
N PRO A 125 -1.20 -12.60 27.73
CA PRO A 125 -1.87 -13.87 27.39
C PRO A 125 -3.31 -13.73 26.89
N ASP A 126 -4.04 -12.75 27.40
CA ASP A 126 -5.43 -12.45 27.03
C ASP A 126 -5.60 -11.83 25.64
N VAL A 127 -4.53 -11.18 25.11
CA VAL A 127 -4.52 -10.50 23.81
C VAL A 127 -3.74 -11.27 22.75
N MET A 128 -2.94 -12.26 23.18
CA MET A 128 -1.97 -12.96 22.34
C MET A 128 -2.62 -13.66 21.15
N GLU A 129 -3.67 -14.43 21.38
CA GLU A 129 -4.32 -15.21 20.31
C GLU A 129 -4.84 -14.30 19.20
N ASP A 130 -5.56 -13.25 19.56
CA ASP A 130 -6.14 -12.30 18.60
C ASP A 130 -5.06 -11.50 17.87
N SER A 131 -3.99 -11.08 18.56
CA SER A 131 -2.86 -10.36 17.95
C SER A 131 -2.14 -11.23 16.93
N VAL A 132 -1.82 -12.46 17.26
CA VAL A 132 -1.15 -13.42 16.36
C VAL A 132 -2.03 -13.75 15.16
N ALA A 133 -3.32 -14.00 15.39
CA ALA A 133 -4.27 -14.29 14.33
C ALA A 133 -4.39 -13.10 13.35
N TYR A 134 -4.57 -11.89 13.88
CA TYR A 134 -4.63 -10.67 13.09
C TYR A 134 -3.35 -10.47 12.27
N PHE A 135 -2.19 -10.57 12.92
CA PHE A 135 -0.90 -10.35 12.27
C PHE A 135 -0.63 -11.38 11.17
N ARG A 136 -0.91 -12.66 11.40
CA ARG A 136 -0.78 -13.72 10.39
C ARG A 136 -1.65 -13.44 9.17
N ILE A 137 -2.90 -13.05 9.39
CA ILE A 137 -3.80 -12.69 8.29
C ILE A 137 -3.21 -11.51 7.50
N ILE A 138 -2.78 -10.43 8.16
CA ILE A 138 -2.15 -9.28 7.47
C ILE A 138 -0.93 -9.71 6.66
N MET A 139 -0.09 -10.62 7.19
CA MET A 139 1.09 -11.12 6.46
C MET A 139 0.71 -11.88 5.18
N MET A 140 -0.41 -12.60 5.15
CA MET A 140 -0.89 -13.25 3.91
C MET A 140 -1.24 -12.23 2.80
N GLY A 141 -1.73 -11.05 3.17
CA GLY A 141 -2.03 -9.95 2.23
C GLY A 141 -0.87 -8.98 1.99
N PHE A 142 0.29 -9.21 2.59
CA PHE A 142 1.41 -8.27 2.55
C PHE A 142 2.00 -8.10 1.14
N VAL A 143 2.08 -9.18 0.36
CA VAL A 143 2.62 -9.16 -1.01
C VAL A 143 1.78 -8.27 -1.94
N PRO A 144 0.47 -8.46 -2.13
CA PRO A 144 -0.33 -7.58 -2.97
C PRO A 144 -0.31 -6.13 -2.48
N MET A 145 -0.29 -5.90 -1.17
CA MET A 145 -0.17 -4.56 -0.61
C MET A 145 1.13 -3.87 -1.05
N CYS A 146 2.28 -4.54 -0.95
CA CYS A 146 3.58 -3.99 -1.35
C CYS A 146 3.67 -3.71 -2.84
N ILE A 147 3.14 -4.60 -3.70
CA ILE A 147 3.09 -4.40 -5.15
C ILE A 147 2.26 -3.16 -5.49
N GLY A 148 1.09 -3.02 -4.90
CA GLY A 148 0.23 -1.85 -5.09
C GLY A 148 0.92 -0.54 -4.69
N LEU A 149 1.60 -0.53 -3.53
CA LEU A 149 2.37 0.62 -3.05
C LEU A 149 3.51 0.99 -4.02
N THR A 150 4.22 0.00 -4.58
CA THR A 150 5.33 0.22 -5.51
C THR A 150 4.85 0.80 -6.84
N ILE A 151 3.75 0.30 -7.39
CA ILE A 151 3.14 0.86 -8.59
C ILE A 151 2.67 2.30 -8.34
N ASN A 152 2.01 2.55 -7.22
CA ASN A 152 1.53 3.88 -6.85
C ASN A 152 2.70 4.87 -6.65
N ALA A 153 3.83 4.42 -6.09
CA ALA A 153 5.06 5.21 -5.97
C ALA A 153 5.62 5.61 -7.33
N ALA A 154 5.68 4.68 -8.29
CA ALA A 154 6.10 4.96 -9.65
C ALA A 154 5.13 5.92 -10.38
N GLN A 155 3.81 5.74 -10.20
CA GLN A 155 2.79 6.66 -10.75
C GLN A 155 2.93 8.07 -10.19
N ARG A 156 3.23 8.23 -8.90
CA ARG A 156 3.56 9.52 -8.30
C ARG A 156 4.83 10.12 -8.91
N GLY A 157 5.84 9.30 -9.19
CA GLY A 157 7.08 9.71 -9.85
C GLY A 157 6.85 10.30 -11.24
N VAL A 158 5.89 9.78 -12.01
CA VAL A 158 5.49 10.40 -13.29
C VAL A 158 4.47 11.53 -13.15
N GLY A 159 4.14 11.94 -11.92
CA GLY A 159 3.17 13.01 -11.66
C GLY A 159 1.70 12.59 -11.81
N ASN A 160 1.42 11.29 -11.93
CA ASN A 160 0.06 10.78 -12.04
C ASN A 160 -0.51 10.41 -10.65
N THR A 161 -0.65 11.40 -9.80
CA THR A 161 -1.13 11.26 -8.41
C THR A 161 -2.61 10.85 -8.34
N ARG A 162 -3.39 11.13 -9.40
CA ARG A 162 -4.82 10.76 -9.45
C ARG A 162 -5.03 9.24 -9.39
N ILE A 163 -4.17 8.46 -10.03
CA ILE A 163 -4.27 6.99 -9.98
C ILE A 163 -4.02 6.52 -8.55
N SER A 164 -2.95 7.00 -7.89
CA SER A 164 -2.64 6.67 -6.50
C SER A 164 -3.82 7.02 -5.57
N MET A 165 -4.35 8.23 -5.69
CA MET A 165 -5.54 8.66 -4.93
C MET A 165 -6.74 7.74 -5.16
N THR A 166 -7.08 7.45 -6.41
CA THR A 166 -8.26 6.63 -6.74
C THR A 166 -8.12 5.20 -6.23
N THR A 167 -6.93 4.58 -6.40
CA THR A 167 -6.68 3.21 -5.91
C THR A 167 -6.75 3.13 -4.39
N ASN A 168 -6.17 4.10 -3.68
CA ASN A 168 -6.21 4.13 -2.21
C ASN A 168 -7.60 4.46 -1.67
N MET A 169 -8.34 5.37 -2.30
CA MET A 169 -9.75 5.62 -1.95
C MET A 169 -10.61 4.36 -2.12
N THR A 170 -10.46 3.67 -3.24
CA THR A 170 -11.21 2.43 -3.49
C THR A 170 -10.85 1.36 -2.46
N SER A 171 -9.57 1.20 -2.14
CA SER A 171 -9.10 0.31 -1.08
C SER A 171 -9.78 0.60 0.25
N ASN A 172 -9.78 1.87 0.66
CA ASN A 172 -10.34 2.31 1.93
C ASN A 172 -11.87 2.11 1.99
N ILE A 173 -12.57 2.39 0.90
CA ILE A 173 -14.03 2.16 0.82
C ILE A 173 -14.34 0.66 0.95
N ILE A 174 -13.59 -0.17 0.24
CA ILE A 174 -13.75 -1.63 0.31
C ILE A 174 -13.44 -2.14 1.71
N ASN A 175 -12.33 -1.69 2.30
CA ASN A 175 -11.97 -2.02 3.67
C ASN A 175 -13.10 -1.66 4.65
N LEU A 176 -13.66 -0.44 4.56
CA LEU A 176 -14.75 0.02 5.41
C LEU A 176 -16.02 -0.84 5.26
N ILE A 177 -16.39 -1.18 4.02
CA ILE A 177 -17.56 -2.03 3.74
C ILE A 177 -17.36 -3.42 4.35
N PHE A 178 -16.21 -4.05 4.08
CA PHE A 178 -15.92 -5.39 4.59
C PHE A 178 -15.68 -5.42 6.10
N ASN A 179 -15.17 -4.36 6.71
CA ASN A 179 -15.11 -4.22 8.15
C ASN A 179 -16.51 -4.29 8.75
N TYR A 180 -17.46 -3.52 8.21
CA TYR A 180 -18.84 -3.54 8.68
C TYR A 180 -19.48 -4.93 8.55
N LEU A 181 -19.22 -5.63 7.47
CA LEU A 181 -19.76 -6.96 7.21
C LEU A 181 -19.12 -8.05 8.08
N LEU A 182 -17.78 -8.08 8.15
CA LEU A 182 -17.02 -9.17 8.77
C LEU A 182 -16.82 -9.00 10.28
N ILE A 183 -16.69 -7.76 10.76
CA ILE A 183 -16.56 -7.52 12.21
C ILE A 183 -17.88 -7.85 12.91
N HIS A 184 -19.00 -7.37 12.37
CA HIS A 184 -20.31 -7.48 13.02
C HIS A 184 -21.13 -8.69 12.55
N GLY A 185 -20.69 -9.42 11.51
CA GLY A 185 -21.42 -10.57 10.99
C GLY A 185 -22.77 -10.22 10.37
N LYS A 186 -22.84 -9.11 9.61
CA LYS A 186 -24.09 -8.66 8.97
C LYS A 186 -24.28 -9.25 7.58
N MET A 187 -25.52 -9.24 7.08
CA MET A 187 -25.90 -9.71 5.74
C MET A 187 -25.50 -11.16 5.44
N GLY A 188 -25.53 -12.06 6.45
CA GLY A 188 -25.18 -13.47 6.28
C GLY A 188 -23.69 -13.80 6.32
N PHE A 189 -22.83 -12.81 6.53
CA PHE A 189 -21.41 -13.05 6.76
C PHE A 189 -21.15 -13.53 8.21
N PRO A 190 -20.13 -14.41 8.42
CA PRO A 190 -19.76 -14.83 9.75
C PRO A 190 -19.20 -13.64 10.55
N ARG A 191 -19.50 -13.59 11.84
CA ARG A 191 -18.90 -12.61 12.76
C ARG A 191 -17.46 -13.05 13.07
N LEU A 192 -16.49 -12.40 12.46
CA LEU A 192 -15.08 -12.75 12.58
C LEU A 192 -14.30 -11.80 13.50
N GLU A 193 -14.95 -10.78 14.03
CA GLU A 193 -14.38 -9.84 15.00
C GLU A 193 -13.03 -9.25 14.52
N VAL A 194 -11.96 -9.40 15.32
CA VAL A 194 -10.60 -8.90 15.00
C VAL A 194 -10.05 -9.53 13.71
N ARG A 195 -10.30 -10.83 13.48
CA ARG A 195 -9.91 -11.52 12.24
C ARG A 195 -10.61 -10.93 11.02
N GLY A 196 -11.87 -10.49 11.20
CA GLY A 196 -12.65 -9.81 10.16
C GLY A 196 -12.02 -8.49 9.72
N ALA A 197 -11.50 -7.70 10.66
CA ALA A 197 -10.81 -6.45 10.36
C ALA A 197 -9.52 -6.70 9.54
N ALA A 198 -8.74 -7.74 9.87
CA ALA A 198 -7.57 -8.11 9.10
C ALA A 198 -7.93 -8.52 7.66
N LEU A 199 -8.97 -9.35 7.49
CA LEU A 199 -9.44 -9.79 6.18
C LEU A 199 -9.95 -8.62 5.33
N ALA A 200 -10.69 -7.69 5.91
CA ALA A 200 -11.17 -6.49 5.23
C ALA A 200 -9.99 -5.63 4.70
N THR A 201 -8.92 -5.50 5.51
CA THR A 201 -7.69 -4.79 5.13
C THR A 201 -7.01 -5.47 3.94
N ILE A 202 -6.91 -6.80 3.93
CA ILE A 202 -6.33 -7.56 2.81
C ILE A 202 -7.19 -7.40 1.55
N LEU A 203 -8.50 -7.54 1.66
CA LEU A 203 -9.41 -7.40 0.53
C LEU A 203 -9.27 -6.01 -0.11
N GLY A 204 -9.26 -4.95 0.69
CA GLY A 204 -9.03 -3.59 0.23
C GLY A 204 -7.69 -3.44 -0.49
N SER A 205 -6.60 -3.93 0.11
CA SER A 205 -5.25 -3.87 -0.47
C SER A 205 -5.13 -4.68 -1.76
N THR A 206 -5.77 -5.84 -1.82
CA THR A 206 -5.76 -6.70 -3.01
C THR A 206 -6.47 -6.03 -4.18
N VAL A 207 -7.64 -5.41 -3.94
CA VAL A 207 -8.34 -4.64 -4.98
C VAL A 207 -7.53 -3.43 -5.43
N ALA A 208 -6.91 -2.70 -4.49
CA ALA A 208 -5.99 -1.61 -4.83
C ALA A 208 -4.83 -2.09 -5.71
N CYS A 209 -4.23 -3.24 -5.38
CA CYS A 209 -3.17 -3.86 -6.18
C CYS A 209 -3.66 -4.17 -7.60
N LEU A 210 -4.81 -4.80 -7.75
CA LEU A 210 -5.41 -5.12 -9.06
C LEU A 210 -5.68 -3.86 -9.90
N LEU A 211 -6.21 -2.81 -9.29
CA LEU A 211 -6.43 -1.52 -9.95
C LEU A 211 -5.12 -0.85 -10.35
N SER A 212 -4.10 -0.91 -9.49
CA SER A 212 -2.76 -0.38 -9.77
C SER A 212 -2.11 -1.14 -10.93
N ILE A 213 -2.18 -2.48 -10.95
CA ILE A 213 -1.70 -3.30 -12.07
C ILE A 213 -2.45 -2.95 -13.35
N ARG A 214 -3.78 -2.86 -13.30
CA ARG A 214 -4.58 -2.45 -14.47
C ARG A 214 -4.15 -1.09 -15.02
N SER A 215 -3.75 -0.16 -14.15
CA SER A 215 -3.32 1.18 -14.56
C SER A 215 -2.03 1.19 -15.39
N VAL A 216 -1.11 0.25 -15.15
CA VAL A 216 0.17 0.13 -15.87
C VAL A 216 0.09 -0.84 -17.06
N LEU A 217 -0.97 -1.64 -17.15
CA LEU A 217 -1.23 -2.51 -18.31
C LEU A 217 -1.98 -1.79 -19.45
N LYS A 218 -2.58 -0.62 -19.21
CA LYS A 218 -3.24 0.18 -20.24
C LYS A 218 -2.22 0.71 -21.25
N ALA A 219 -2.57 0.65 -22.55
CA ALA A 219 -1.69 1.02 -23.66
C ALA A 219 -1.28 2.51 -23.68
N ASP A 220 -2.13 3.40 -23.16
CA ASP A 220 -1.96 4.87 -23.21
C ASP A 220 -1.25 5.45 -21.99
N THR A 221 -0.65 4.62 -21.14
CA THR A 221 0.02 5.09 -19.92
C THR A 221 1.51 5.28 -20.16
N TYR A 222 2.12 6.35 -19.58
CA TYR A 222 3.56 6.59 -19.66
C TYR A 222 4.36 5.41 -19.09
N LEU A 223 3.90 4.83 -17.98
CA LEU A 223 4.44 3.61 -17.40
C LEU A 223 3.64 2.41 -17.92
N LYS A 224 4.09 1.84 -19.02
CA LYS A 224 3.50 0.62 -19.57
C LYS A 224 4.34 -0.59 -19.18
N LEU A 225 3.70 -1.61 -18.62
CA LEU A 225 4.30 -2.93 -18.43
C LEU A 225 3.85 -3.83 -19.58
N SER A 226 4.81 -4.36 -20.34
CA SER A 226 4.56 -5.42 -21.32
C SER A 226 5.13 -6.74 -20.79
N ILE A 227 4.34 -7.80 -20.86
CA ILE A 227 4.75 -9.13 -20.43
C ILE A 227 5.89 -9.66 -21.33
N LYS A 228 6.01 -9.10 -22.56
CA LYS A 228 7.04 -9.48 -23.55
C LYS A 228 8.38 -8.75 -23.36
N ASP A 229 8.46 -7.77 -22.46
CA ASP A 229 9.67 -7.02 -22.22
C ASP A 229 10.71 -7.88 -21.47
N HIS A 230 11.98 -7.63 -21.74
CA HIS A 230 13.09 -8.32 -21.06
C HIS A 230 13.10 -7.91 -19.57
N TRP A 231 12.89 -8.88 -18.69
CA TRP A 231 12.87 -8.71 -17.22
C TRP A 231 14.26 -8.92 -16.60
N GLY A 232 15.35 -8.64 -17.36
CA GLY A 232 16.72 -8.80 -16.91
C GLY A 232 17.25 -7.58 -16.15
N MET A 233 18.05 -7.81 -15.10
CA MET A 233 18.88 -6.79 -14.48
C MET A 233 20.17 -6.67 -15.31
N ASP A 234 20.20 -5.76 -16.30
CA ASP A 234 21.46 -5.39 -16.95
C ASP A 234 22.27 -4.53 -15.97
N ARG A 235 23.54 -4.89 -15.82
CA ARG A 235 24.50 -4.09 -15.07
C ARG A 235 24.82 -2.82 -15.87
N GLU A 236 24.29 -1.70 -15.47
CA GLU A 236 24.82 -0.37 -15.78
C GLU A 236 25.31 0.26 -14.48
#